data_884237d9b5988921f3c228fddc5c88b7
#
_entry.id   884237d9b5988921f3c228fddc5c88b7
#
_cell.length_a   1.000
_cell.length_b   1.000
_cell.length_c   1.000
_cell.angle_alpha   90.00
_cell.angle_beta   90.00
_cell.angle_gamma   90.00
#
_symmetry.space_group_name_H-M   'P 1'
#
loop_
_entity.id
_entity.type
_entity.pdbx_description
1 polymer ?
#
loop_
_entity_poly.entity_id
_entity_poly.type
_entity_poly.pdbx_seq_one_letter_code
_entity_poly.pdbx_strand_id
1 'polypeptide(L)'
;MKMRRRDFLTGLLASSAAVIAKAKPLNLKIQNLKTIVVNAGGVNWVFCKVFTNQGLVGLGEGSVTSKEATVAQSIMDNERLLVGKDPTDIEYLWQSMFRDPRWRGGPILTSAISAIEIALWDILGQALDVPIYKLLGGAARERIRMYVDIEATPEAYQHAKELGYTAAKSALPNAEHDLMRPTYAIHDAVRRIEALRKAVGDDFDICIDAHGRLTTTMAIDFCTSVEPFKLMFVEEPTQLEDLGELALLRQKTKTPLATGERLFTKYGFADLCSRHLVDYVQPDVCHAGGILELKKIGAFAETYRIAMAPHNPQSQVSTMASLHVDAATPNSAIQESTISNQQWMTDLFNGSVIEIKGGYAALPSKPGLGVTLNEEVAAKHPYKPVNRSHYVLEDGSIADHE
;
A
#
# COMPACT_ATOMS: atom_id res chain seq x y z
N MET A 1 -44.04 -53.99 7.54
CA MET A 1 -44.41 -52.86 8.38
C MET A 1 -44.18 -51.57 7.57
N LYS A 2 -45.23 -50.99 6.96
CA LYS A 2 -45.11 -49.80 6.11
C LYS A 2 -45.14 -48.53 7.00
N MET A 3 -43.99 -47.89 7.10
CA MET A 3 -43.86 -46.58 7.74
C MET A 3 -44.63 -45.54 6.95
N ARG A 4 -45.53 -44.80 7.57
CA ARG A 4 -46.39 -43.82 6.88
C ARG A 4 -45.55 -42.56 6.54
N ARG A 5 -45.71 -42.04 5.35
CA ARG A 5 -45.03 -40.80 4.84
C ARG A 5 -45.12 -39.60 5.80
N ARG A 6 -46.12 -39.58 6.68
CA ARG A 6 -46.31 -38.50 7.68
C ARG A 6 -45.29 -38.54 8.82
N ASP A 7 -44.81 -39.73 9.21
CA ASP A 7 -43.85 -39.86 10.32
C ASP A 7 -42.43 -39.49 9.91
N PHE A 8 -42.14 -39.58 8.59
CA PHE A 8 -40.85 -39.14 8.02
C PHE A 8 -40.74 -37.63 7.95
N LEU A 9 -41.82 -36.91 7.63
CA LEU A 9 -41.86 -35.46 7.55
C LEU A 9 -41.81 -34.77 8.92
N THR A 10 -42.41 -35.34 9.95
CA THR A 10 -42.32 -34.81 11.32
C THR A 10 -40.96 -35.03 11.96
N GLY A 11 -40.25 -36.10 11.63
CA GLY A 11 -38.87 -36.32 12.07
C GLY A 11 -37.86 -35.35 11.43
N LEU A 12 -38.06 -34.97 10.17
CA LEU A 12 -37.18 -33.99 9.47
C LEU A 12 -37.39 -32.54 9.96
N LEU A 13 -38.63 -32.18 10.36
CA LEU A 13 -38.93 -30.85 10.89
C LEU A 13 -38.45 -30.65 12.32
N ALA A 14 -38.35 -31.74 13.11
CA ALA A 14 -37.83 -31.66 14.49
C ALA A 14 -36.31 -31.59 14.56
N SER A 15 -35.57 -32.07 13.52
CA SER A 15 -34.11 -32.00 13.47
C SER A 15 -33.55 -30.73 12.83
N SER A 16 -34.39 -29.98 12.11
CA SER A 16 -33.96 -28.69 11.49
C SER A 16 -34.18 -27.45 12.37
N ALA A 17 -34.83 -27.61 13.53
CA ALA A 17 -35.08 -26.53 14.49
C ALA A 17 -33.95 -26.30 15.51
N ALA A 18 -32.90 -27.08 15.47
CA ALA A 18 -31.78 -26.95 16.39
C ALA A 18 -30.53 -26.61 15.59
N VAL A 19 -30.18 -25.37 15.55
CA VAL A 19 -28.91 -24.66 15.36
C VAL A 19 -29.07 -23.48 14.38
N ILE A 20 -29.97 -22.58 14.68
CA ILE A 20 -29.64 -21.16 14.48
C ILE A 20 -29.01 -20.74 15.81
N ALA A 21 -27.75 -21.05 16.00
CA ALA A 21 -26.95 -20.34 16.97
C ALA A 21 -26.98 -18.88 16.54
N LYS A 22 -27.78 -18.05 17.20
CA LYS A 22 -27.71 -16.59 17.02
C LYS A 22 -26.27 -16.23 17.32
N ALA A 23 -25.54 -15.74 16.30
CA ALA A 23 -24.20 -15.20 16.49
C ALA A 23 -24.29 -14.22 17.68
N LYS A 24 -23.51 -14.46 18.71
CA LYS A 24 -23.50 -13.59 19.89
C LYS A 24 -22.98 -12.23 19.44
N PRO A 25 -23.71 -11.13 19.67
CA PRO A 25 -23.22 -9.82 19.31
C PRO A 25 -21.84 -9.61 19.94
N LEU A 26 -20.89 -9.10 19.19
CA LEU A 26 -19.52 -8.88 19.69
C LEU A 26 -19.49 -7.85 20.82
N ASN A 27 -20.48 -6.92 20.88
CA ASN A 27 -20.61 -5.86 21.90
C ASN A 27 -19.30 -5.07 22.12
N LEU A 28 -18.50 -4.91 21.07
CA LEU A 28 -17.27 -4.15 21.10
C LEU A 28 -17.57 -2.65 21.11
N LYS A 29 -16.76 -1.91 21.85
CA LYS A 29 -16.77 -0.44 21.88
C LYS A 29 -15.36 0.07 21.89
N ILE A 30 -15.08 1.07 21.07
CA ILE A 30 -13.81 1.81 21.09
C ILE A 30 -13.74 2.60 22.41
N GLN A 31 -12.64 2.45 23.13
CA GLN A 31 -12.39 3.17 24.39
C GLN A 31 -11.53 4.41 24.18
N ASN A 32 -10.42 4.25 23.48
CA ASN A 32 -9.45 5.32 23.19
C ASN A 32 -8.55 4.94 22.02
N LEU A 33 -7.80 5.92 21.54
CA LEU A 33 -6.74 5.76 20.55
C LEU A 33 -5.39 6.12 21.20
N LYS A 34 -4.31 5.61 20.60
CA LYS A 34 -2.93 5.99 20.94
C LYS A 34 -2.09 6.01 19.67
N THR A 35 -1.30 7.07 19.50
CA THR A 35 -0.29 7.12 18.43
C THR A 35 1.09 6.80 19.01
N ILE A 36 1.91 6.12 18.20
CA ILE A 36 3.30 5.79 18.51
C ILE A 36 4.12 6.14 17.26
N VAL A 37 5.10 7.01 17.40
CA VAL A 37 5.99 7.39 16.31
C VAL A 37 7.35 6.79 16.54
N VAL A 38 7.87 6.05 15.57
CA VAL A 38 9.13 5.32 15.66
C VAL A 38 10.09 5.80 14.58
N ASN A 39 11.29 6.24 14.99
CA ASN A 39 12.33 6.62 14.05
C ASN A 39 12.98 5.37 13.43
N ALA A 40 12.89 5.22 12.14
CA ALA A 40 13.42 4.09 11.38
C ALA A 40 14.73 4.42 10.63
N GLY A 41 15.48 5.41 11.09
CA GLY A 41 16.82 5.75 10.59
C GLY A 41 16.88 6.84 9.52
N GLY A 42 15.91 6.99 8.68
CA GLY A 42 15.83 8.07 7.66
C GLY A 42 14.41 8.55 7.47
N VAL A 43 13.49 7.83 8.08
CA VAL A 43 12.04 8.10 8.07
C VAL A 43 11.49 7.85 9.47
N ASN A 44 10.27 8.29 9.73
CA ASN A 44 9.54 7.89 10.94
C ASN A 44 8.25 7.18 10.55
N TRP A 45 7.94 6.10 11.26
CA TRP A 45 6.67 5.40 11.12
C TRP A 45 5.66 5.89 12.15
N VAL A 46 4.43 6.12 11.72
CA VAL A 46 3.32 6.59 12.57
C VAL A 46 2.31 5.47 12.74
N PHE A 47 2.29 4.86 13.91
CA PHE A 47 1.35 3.81 14.26
C PHE A 47 0.15 4.36 15.03
N CYS A 48 -1.02 3.76 14.77
CA CYS A 48 -2.25 3.96 15.52
C CYS A 48 -2.63 2.67 16.23
N LYS A 49 -2.90 2.74 17.54
CA LYS A 49 -3.53 1.66 18.30
C LYS A 49 -4.94 2.08 18.71
N VAL A 50 -5.92 1.25 18.41
CA VAL A 50 -7.33 1.41 18.81
C VAL A 50 -7.65 0.38 19.88
N PHE A 51 -8.07 0.85 21.06
CA PHE A 51 -8.36 0.01 22.20
C PHE A 51 -9.86 -0.22 22.34
N THR A 52 -10.27 -1.43 22.72
CA THR A 52 -11.68 -1.80 22.93
C THR A 52 -11.98 -2.16 24.37
N ASN A 53 -13.27 -2.09 24.73
CA ASN A 53 -13.80 -2.45 26.05
C ASN A 53 -13.64 -3.94 26.42
N GLN A 54 -13.24 -4.78 25.48
CA GLN A 54 -13.03 -6.22 25.72
C GLN A 54 -11.56 -6.63 25.59
N GLY A 55 -10.63 -5.66 25.59
CA GLY A 55 -9.20 -5.91 25.59
C GLY A 55 -8.60 -6.22 24.22
N LEU A 56 -9.39 -6.24 23.14
CA LEU A 56 -8.84 -6.28 21.79
C LEU A 56 -8.20 -4.94 21.47
N VAL A 57 -7.04 -4.99 20.82
CA VAL A 57 -6.28 -3.81 20.39
C VAL A 57 -5.93 -3.98 18.93
N GLY A 58 -6.41 -3.05 18.11
CA GLY A 58 -6.06 -3.00 16.70
C GLY A 58 -4.82 -2.13 16.47
N LEU A 59 -4.03 -2.51 15.49
CA LEU A 59 -2.83 -1.81 15.04
C LEU A 59 -2.98 -1.36 13.58
N GLY A 60 -2.63 -0.10 13.30
CA GLY A 60 -2.60 0.44 11.94
C GLY A 60 -1.43 1.41 11.77
N GLU A 61 -1.21 1.86 10.55
CA GLU A 61 -0.12 2.74 10.17
C GLU A 61 -0.59 3.82 9.19
N GLY A 62 -0.09 5.06 9.36
CA GLY A 62 -0.37 6.20 8.49
C GLY A 62 0.88 7.08 8.30
N SER A 63 2.02 6.45 8.03
CA SER A 63 3.32 7.12 7.91
C SER A 63 3.37 8.03 6.69
N VAL A 64 3.58 9.33 6.89
CA VAL A 64 3.83 10.31 5.81
C VAL A 64 5.15 11.00 6.09
N THR A 65 6.13 10.79 5.24
CA THR A 65 7.48 11.35 5.39
C THR A 65 7.45 12.86 5.60
N SER A 66 8.16 13.35 6.61
CA SER A 66 8.26 14.76 7.00
C SER A 66 6.96 15.41 7.50
N LYS A 67 5.88 14.62 7.68
CA LYS A 67 4.58 15.10 8.21
C LYS A 67 4.07 14.26 9.38
N GLU A 68 4.92 13.44 9.95
CA GLU A 68 4.56 12.40 10.93
C GLU A 68 3.85 12.98 12.17
N ALA A 69 4.35 14.08 12.72
CA ALA A 69 3.73 14.74 13.89
C ALA A 69 2.32 15.27 13.56
N THR A 70 2.13 15.77 12.33
CA THR A 70 0.83 16.27 11.87
C THR A 70 -0.17 15.13 11.67
N VAL A 71 0.26 14.01 11.10
CA VAL A 71 -0.57 12.82 10.95
C VAL A 71 -0.92 12.23 12.31
N ALA A 72 0.05 12.11 13.23
CA ALA A 72 -0.20 11.61 14.58
C ALA A 72 -1.26 12.45 15.31
N GLN A 73 -1.19 13.79 15.19
CA GLN A 73 -2.22 14.67 15.75
C GLN A 73 -3.57 14.49 15.05
N SER A 74 -3.58 14.37 13.72
CA SER A 74 -4.82 14.14 12.95
C SER A 74 -5.51 12.82 13.31
N ILE A 75 -4.74 11.77 13.64
CA ILE A 75 -5.30 10.53 14.19
C ILE A 75 -6.04 10.81 15.49
N MET A 76 -5.40 11.53 16.44
CA MET A 76 -5.99 11.84 17.74
C MET A 76 -7.21 12.76 17.64
N ASP A 77 -7.26 13.66 16.67
CA ASP A 77 -8.43 14.53 16.42
C ASP A 77 -9.68 13.73 16.04
N ASN A 78 -9.52 12.54 15.46
CA ASN A 78 -10.63 11.65 15.13
C ASN A 78 -11.19 10.88 16.34
N GLU A 79 -10.49 10.82 17.47
CA GLU A 79 -10.94 10.05 18.65
C GLU A 79 -12.37 10.44 19.09
N ARG A 80 -12.72 11.71 19.03
CA ARG A 80 -14.06 12.24 19.38
C ARG A 80 -15.21 11.65 18.53
N LEU A 81 -14.92 11.18 17.32
CA LEU A 81 -15.90 10.55 16.43
C LEU A 81 -16.06 9.06 16.69
N LEU A 82 -15.06 8.44 17.33
CA LEU A 82 -14.88 6.99 17.39
C LEU A 82 -15.19 6.41 18.78
N VAL A 83 -14.84 7.11 19.85
CA VAL A 83 -15.05 6.60 21.21
C VAL A 83 -16.52 6.28 21.47
N GLY A 84 -16.78 5.08 22.03
CA GLY A 84 -18.11 4.52 22.30
C GLY A 84 -18.78 3.88 21.09
N LYS A 85 -18.21 3.98 19.88
CA LYS A 85 -18.74 3.32 18.67
C LYS A 85 -18.31 1.86 18.60
N ASP A 86 -19.00 1.10 17.78
CA ASP A 86 -18.65 -0.27 17.44
C ASP A 86 -17.51 -0.27 16.42
N PRO A 87 -16.31 -0.84 16.72
CA PRO A 87 -15.20 -0.86 15.79
C PRO A 87 -15.46 -1.72 14.55
N THR A 88 -16.49 -2.55 14.53
CA THR A 88 -16.83 -3.41 13.40
C THR A 88 -17.64 -2.70 12.32
N ASP A 89 -18.18 -1.51 12.61
CA ASP A 89 -18.88 -0.65 11.64
C ASP A 89 -17.89 0.17 10.78
N ILE A 90 -16.89 -0.49 10.19
CA ILE A 90 -15.72 0.12 9.55
C ILE A 90 -16.10 1.16 8.50
N GLU A 91 -16.99 0.83 7.56
CA GLU A 91 -17.42 1.78 6.52
C GLU A 91 -18.11 3.00 7.12
N TYR A 92 -18.98 2.82 8.13
CA TYR A 92 -19.64 3.93 8.80
C TYR A 92 -18.64 4.86 9.48
N LEU A 93 -17.66 4.29 10.20
CA LEU A 93 -16.61 5.07 10.88
C LEU A 93 -15.71 5.78 9.87
N TRP A 94 -15.34 5.10 8.78
CA TRP A 94 -14.60 5.71 7.68
C TRP A 94 -15.34 6.92 7.10
N GLN A 95 -16.62 6.76 6.79
CA GLN A 95 -17.44 7.86 6.25
C GLN A 95 -17.63 9.00 7.26
N SER A 96 -17.72 8.66 8.56
CA SER A 96 -17.79 9.66 9.62
C SER A 96 -16.53 10.52 9.67
N MET A 97 -15.36 9.92 9.64
CA MET A 97 -14.07 10.62 9.61
C MET A 97 -13.87 11.43 8.31
N PHE A 98 -14.18 10.83 7.15
CA PHE A 98 -13.97 11.46 5.85
C PHE A 98 -14.91 12.64 5.61
N ARG A 99 -16.15 12.59 6.13
CA ARG A 99 -17.19 13.64 5.93
C ARG A 99 -17.22 14.68 7.03
N ASP A 100 -16.53 14.46 8.11
CA ASP A 100 -16.35 15.39 9.21
C ASP A 100 -14.92 15.96 9.13
N PRO A 101 -14.75 17.15 9.06
CA PRO A 101 -15.55 18.34 8.76
C PRO A 101 -15.62 18.60 7.25
N ARG A 102 -15.92 19.82 6.84
CA ARG A 102 -15.98 20.25 5.43
C ARG A 102 -14.71 19.96 4.63
N TRP A 103 -13.52 19.94 5.26
CA TRP A 103 -12.20 19.75 4.64
C TRP A 103 -11.89 18.26 4.50
N ARG A 104 -11.61 17.80 3.27
CA ARG A 104 -11.45 16.39 2.95
C ARG A 104 -10.22 16.14 2.10
N GLY A 105 -9.70 14.91 2.24
CA GLY A 105 -8.63 14.41 1.38
C GLY A 105 -7.26 14.97 1.70
N GLY A 106 -6.32 14.70 0.81
CA GLY A 106 -4.92 15.05 0.96
C GLY A 106 -4.18 14.09 1.89
N PRO A 107 -2.82 14.16 1.89
CA PRO A 107 -1.99 13.17 2.53
C PRO A 107 -2.22 13.07 4.05
N ILE A 108 -2.43 14.20 4.73
CA ILE A 108 -2.53 14.20 6.20
C ILE A 108 -3.83 13.57 6.68
N LEU A 109 -4.97 14.09 6.18
CA LEU A 109 -6.29 13.65 6.66
C LEU A 109 -6.58 12.21 6.24
N THR A 110 -6.21 11.84 5.02
CA THR A 110 -6.50 10.49 4.52
C THR A 110 -5.58 9.45 5.15
N SER A 111 -4.31 9.78 5.43
CA SER A 111 -3.41 8.86 6.13
C SER A 111 -3.81 8.64 7.59
N ALA A 112 -4.34 9.66 8.26
CA ALA A 112 -4.90 9.47 9.59
C ALA A 112 -6.11 8.52 9.58
N ILE A 113 -6.99 8.63 8.57
CA ILE A 113 -8.10 7.71 8.36
C ILE A 113 -7.59 6.29 8.05
N SER A 114 -6.56 6.17 7.19
CA SER A 114 -5.94 4.89 6.85
C SER A 114 -5.43 4.15 8.09
N ALA A 115 -4.67 4.85 8.96
CA ALA A 115 -4.13 4.28 10.18
C ALA A 115 -5.23 3.72 11.10
N ILE A 116 -6.31 4.46 11.27
CA ILE A 116 -7.44 4.05 12.10
C ILE A 116 -8.18 2.87 11.45
N GLU A 117 -8.44 2.95 10.16
CA GLU A 117 -9.20 1.94 9.40
C GLU A 117 -8.48 0.58 9.38
N ILE A 118 -7.17 0.57 9.17
CA ILE A 118 -6.34 -0.64 9.27
C ILE A 118 -6.47 -1.27 10.67
N ALA A 119 -6.41 -0.43 11.73
CA ALA A 119 -6.59 -0.92 13.10
C ALA A 119 -8.00 -1.47 13.36
N LEU A 120 -9.05 -0.91 12.75
CA LEU A 120 -10.41 -1.44 12.87
C LEU A 120 -10.54 -2.81 12.18
N TRP A 121 -9.93 -3.01 11.01
CA TRP A 121 -9.87 -4.33 10.36
C TRP A 121 -9.10 -5.34 11.19
N ASP A 122 -8.02 -4.92 11.83
CA ASP A 122 -7.26 -5.79 12.75
C ASP A 122 -8.13 -6.27 13.92
N ILE A 123 -8.88 -5.36 14.55
CA ILE A 123 -9.85 -5.71 15.60
C ILE A 123 -10.88 -6.71 15.10
N LEU A 124 -11.48 -6.46 13.92
CA LEU A 124 -12.52 -7.33 13.38
C LEU A 124 -11.98 -8.74 13.09
N GLY A 125 -10.79 -8.83 12.47
CA GLY A 125 -10.16 -10.12 12.21
C GLY A 125 -9.79 -10.89 13.48
N GLN A 126 -9.28 -10.20 14.51
CA GLN A 126 -9.01 -10.78 15.83
C GLN A 126 -10.32 -11.27 16.51
N ALA A 127 -11.35 -10.45 16.47
CA ALA A 127 -12.65 -10.80 17.09
C ALA A 127 -13.32 -12.03 16.46
N LEU A 128 -13.08 -12.26 15.18
CA LEU A 128 -13.62 -13.40 14.43
C LEU A 128 -12.63 -14.57 14.29
N ASP A 129 -11.40 -14.41 14.82
CA ASP A 129 -10.31 -15.39 14.73
C ASP A 129 -9.96 -15.78 13.28
N VAL A 130 -9.91 -14.79 12.37
CA VAL A 130 -9.56 -15.01 10.96
C VAL A 130 -8.62 -13.92 10.42
N PRO A 131 -7.75 -14.22 9.43
CA PRO A 131 -6.99 -13.21 8.71
C PRO A 131 -7.92 -12.27 7.92
N ILE A 132 -7.57 -10.99 7.83
CA ILE A 132 -8.41 -9.94 7.21
C ILE A 132 -8.84 -10.31 5.79
N TYR A 133 -7.95 -10.88 4.95
CA TYR A 133 -8.32 -11.20 3.57
C TYR A 133 -9.51 -12.18 3.45
N LYS A 134 -9.74 -13.02 4.46
CA LYS A 134 -10.93 -13.90 4.51
C LYS A 134 -12.23 -13.11 4.56
N LEU A 135 -12.20 -11.94 5.20
CA LEU A 135 -13.34 -11.01 5.30
C LEU A 135 -13.51 -10.14 4.05
N LEU A 136 -12.45 -10.03 3.24
CA LEU A 136 -12.46 -9.28 1.97
C LEU A 136 -12.92 -10.12 0.76
N GLY A 137 -13.38 -11.34 0.98
CA GLY A 137 -13.85 -12.26 -0.06
C GLY A 137 -13.03 -13.53 -0.20
N GLY A 138 -11.98 -13.71 0.62
CA GLY A 138 -11.09 -14.86 0.58
C GLY A 138 -9.93 -14.71 -0.40
N ALA A 139 -9.13 -15.76 -0.54
CA ALA A 139 -7.93 -15.75 -1.37
C ALA A 139 -8.27 -15.87 -2.87
N ALA A 140 -7.81 -14.91 -3.65
CA ALA A 140 -7.81 -14.96 -5.11
C ALA A 140 -6.52 -15.60 -5.67
N ARG A 141 -5.53 -15.88 -4.81
CA ARG A 141 -4.22 -16.44 -5.15
C ARG A 141 -3.65 -17.25 -3.99
N GLU A 142 -2.61 -18.06 -4.26
CA GLU A 142 -1.95 -18.88 -3.23
C GLU A 142 -0.72 -18.19 -2.62
N ARG A 143 -0.13 -17.22 -3.32
CA ARG A 143 1.06 -16.45 -2.93
C ARG A 143 1.04 -15.11 -3.63
N ILE A 144 1.76 -14.13 -3.10
CA ILE A 144 1.81 -12.76 -3.63
C ILE A 144 3.22 -12.53 -4.21
N ARG A 145 3.28 -12.12 -5.49
CA ARG A 145 4.53 -11.72 -6.13
C ARG A 145 5.02 -10.41 -5.54
N MET A 146 6.33 -10.34 -5.27
CA MET A 146 6.97 -9.17 -4.64
C MET A 146 8.06 -8.62 -5.55
N TYR A 147 8.28 -7.32 -5.50
CA TYR A 147 9.51 -6.70 -5.99
C TYR A 147 10.21 -5.95 -4.86
N VAL A 148 11.48 -5.69 -5.06
CA VAL A 148 12.33 -4.95 -4.12
C VAL A 148 12.75 -3.63 -4.75
N ASP A 149 12.81 -2.57 -3.93
CA ASP A 149 13.38 -1.29 -4.32
C ASP A 149 14.89 -1.29 -4.07
N ILE A 150 15.68 -1.02 -5.10
CA ILE A 150 17.15 -1.15 -5.10
C ILE A 150 17.80 -0.06 -5.94
N GLU A 151 19.10 0.12 -5.77
CA GLU A 151 19.88 1.00 -6.62
C GLU A 151 19.84 0.58 -8.10
N ALA A 152 19.81 1.55 -9.01
CA ALA A 152 19.79 1.33 -10.46
C ALA A 152 21.17 0.90 -10.99
N THR A 153 21.71 -0.22 -10.48
CA THR A 153 23.00 -0.80 -10.88
C THR A 153 22.85 -2.23 -11.36
N PRO A 154 23.64 -2.67 -12.37
CA PRO A 154 23.63 -4.06 -12.82
C PRO A 154 23.85 -5.07 -11.70
N GLU A 155 24.74 -4.75 -10.76
CA GLU A 155 25.12 -5.60 -9.63
C GLU A 155 23.95 -5.79 -8.66
N ALA A 156 23.23 -4.72 -8.30
CA ALA A 156 22.07 -4.79 -7.43
C ALA A 156 20.93 -5.60 -8.06
N TYR A 157 20.71 -5.44 -9.37
CA TYR A 157 19.70 -6.20 -10.11
C TYR A 157 20.05 -7.68 -10.26
N GLN A 158 21.32 -8.01 -10.52
CA GLN A 158 21.79 -9.40 -10.54
C GLN A 158 21.63 -10.04 -9.16
N HIS A 159 21.99 -9.33 -8.09
CA HIS A 159 21.83 -9.82 -6.73
C HIS A 159 20.35 -10.07 -6.36
N ALA A 160 19.44 -9.17 -6.72
CA ALA A 160 18.01 -9.39 -6.55
C ALA A 160 17.52 -10.66 -7.28
N LYS A 161 17.99 -10.88 -8.51
CA LYS A 161 17.69 -12.09 -9.29
C LYS A 161 18.26 -13.35 -8.62
N GLU A 162 19.48 -13.31 -8.06
CA GLU A 162 20.08 -14.42 -7.30
C GLU A 162 19.29 -14.76 -6.04
N LEU A 163 18.69 -13.75 -5.37
CA LEU A 163 17.80 -13.95 -4.24
C LEU A 163 16.42 -14.52 -4.65
N GLY A 164 16.20 -14.71 -5.96
CA GLY A 164 14.98 -15.31 -6.51
C GLY A 164 13.87 -14.29 -6.82
N TYR A 165 14.12 -12.99 -6.73
CA TYR A 165 13.16 -12.01 -7.23
C TYR A 165 13.04 -12.10 -8.75
N THR A 166 11.87 -11.77 -9.24
CA THR A 166 11.58 -11.73 -10.68
C THR A 166 11.30 -10.31 -11.18
N ALA A 167 11.36 -9.33 -10.26
CA ALA A 167 11.21 -7.92 -10.54
C ALA A 167 11.95 -7.06 -9.50
N ALA A 168 12.39 -5.89 -9.92
CA ALA A 168 12.92 -4.86 -9.03
C ALA A 168 12.53 -3.47 -9.54
N LYS A 169 12.40 -2.53 -8.60
CA LYS A 169 12.18 -1.09 -8.86
C LYS A 169 13.46 -0.32 -8.51
N SER A 170 13.71 0.75 -9.21
CA SER A 170 14.70 1.75 -8.82
C SER A 170 14.27 3.13 -9.27
N ALA A 171 14.75 4.14 -8.54
CA ALA A 171 14.58 5.52 -8.94
C ALA A 171 15.21 5.79 -10.32
N LEU A 172 14.67 6.78 -11.03
CA LEU A 172 15.24 7.24 -12.29
C LEU A 172 16.69 7.72 -12.07
N PRO A 173 17.67 7.16 -12.78
CA PRO A 173 19.06 7.58 -12.64
C PRO A 173 19.28 9.04 -13.05
N ASN A 174 20.22 9.74 -12.40
CA ASN A 174 20.63 11.13 -12.70
C ASN A 174 19.53 12.21 -12.53
N ALA A 175 18.71 12.07 -11.53
CA ALA A 175 17.69 13.05 -11.20
C ALA A 175 18.19 14.50 -11.00
N GLU A 176 19.41 14.66 -10.51
CA GLU A 176 19.98 15.97 -10.14
C GLU A 176 20.13 16.94 -11.32
N HIS A 177 20.15 16.44 -12.55
CA HIS A 177 20.37 17.23 -13.75
C HIS A 177 19.16 17.33 -14.68
N ASP A 178 18.01 16.77 -14.28
CA ASP A 178 16.88 16.55 -15.16
C ASP A 178 16.43 17.85 -15.86
N LEU A 179 16.17 18.91 -15.10
CA LEU A 179 15.69 20.17 -15.67
C LEU A 179 16.79 21.02 -16.32
N MET A 180 18.01 20.98 -15.78
CA MET A 180 19.12 21.83 -16.26
C MET A 180 19.79 21.26 -17.51
N ARG A 181 19.81 19.93 -17.64
CA ARG A 181 20.50 19.22 -18.73
C ARG A 181 19.65 18.09 -19.29
N PRO A 182 18.42 18.37 -19.77
CA PRO A 182 17.42 17.35 -20.07
C PRO A 182 17.90 16.29 -21.07
N THR A 183 18.58 16.72 -22.14
CA THR A 183 19.12 15.79 -23.13
C THR A 183 20.15 14.83 -22.52
N TYR A 184 21.05 15.34 -21.69
CA TYR A 184 22.05 14.52 -21.03
C TYR A 184 21.41 13.54 -20.04
N ALA A 185 20.50 14.04 -19.18
CA ALA A 185 19.83 13.24 -18.17
C ALA A 185 19.06 12.06 -18.78
N ILE A 186 18.28 12.32 -19.83
CA ILE A 186 17.51 11.27 -20.51
C ILE A 186 18.44 10.25 -21.21
N HIS A 187 19.45 10.69 -21.92
CA HIS A 187 20.40 9.78 -22.58
C HIS A 187 21.17 8.93 -21.57
N ASP A 188 21.56 9.49 -20.43
CA ASP A 188 22.26 8.72 -19.38
C ASP A 188 21.33 7.71 -18.71
N ALA A 189 20.12 8.12 -18.37
CA ALA A 189 19.10 7.22 -17.81
C ALA A 189 18.83 6.03 -18.76
N VAL A 190 18.64 6.29 -20.04
CA VAL A 190 18.42 5.25 -21.07
C VAL A 190 19.60 4.27 -21.16
N ARG A 191 20.86 4.77 -21.15
CA ARG A 191 22.05 3.91 -21.16
C ARG A 191 22.13 3.02 -19.92
N ARG A 192 21.79 3.55 -18.75
CA ARG A 192 21.77 2.77 -17.49
C ARG A 192 20.72 1.70 -17.54
N ILE A 193 19.51 2.00 -17.99
CA ILE A 193 18.43 1.01 -18.13
C ILE A 193 18.81 -0.07 -19.15
N GLU A 194 19.47 0.27 -20.25
CA GLU A 194 20.02 -0.72 -21.17
C GLU A 194 21.00 -1.67 -20.46
N ALA A 195 21.87 -1.13 -19.60
CA ALA A 195 22.81 -1.95 -18.83
C ALA A 195 22.08 -2.88 -17.83
N LEU A 196 21.03 -2.39 -17.16
CA LEU A 196 20.19 -3.22 -16.30
C LEU A 196 19.57 -4.39 -17.09
N ARG A 197 18.95 -4.10 -18.24
CA ARG A 197 18.33 -5.13 -19.09
C ARG A 197 19.34 -6.17 -19.56
N LYS A 198 20.56 -5.75 -19.94
CA LYS A 198 21.65 -6.67 -20.30
C LYS A 198 22.07 -7.56 -19.12
N ALA A 199 22.05 -7.02 -17.91
CA ALA A 199 22.47 -7.75 -16.71
C ALA A 199 21.47 -8.84 -16.29
N VAL A 200 20.17 -8.58 -16.37
CA VAL A 200 19.14 -9.50 -15.86
C VAL A 200 18.47 -10.36 -16.94
N GLY A 201 18.59 -9.99 -18.24
CA GLY A 201 17.92 -10.70 -19.34
C GLY A 201 16.43 -10.37 -19.45
N ASP A 202 15.70 -11.09 -20.32
CA ASP A 202 14.31 -10.79 -20.67
C ASP A 202 13.28 -11.39 -19.69
N ASP A 203 13.71 -12.27 -18.80
CA ASP A 203 12.86 -12.99 -17.83
C ASP A 203 12.74 -12.27 -16.48
N PHE A 204 13.26 -11.05 -16.37
CA PHE A 204 13.23 -10.22 -15.17
C PHE A 204 12.53 -8.90 -15.45
N ASP A 205 11.56 -8.51 -14.65
CA ASP A 205 10.84 -7.26 -14.81
C ASP A 205 11.58 -6.09 -14.15
N ILE A 206 11.78 -5.02 -14.92
CA ILE A 206 12.40 -3.78 -14.47
C ILE A 206 11.31 -2.73 -14.33
N CYS A 207 11.23 -2.10 -13.16
CA CYS A 207 10.36 -0.97 -12.85
C CYS A 207 11.22 0.27 -12.59
N ILE A 208 10.85 1.41 -13.16
CA ILE A 208 11.57 2.66 -12.96
C ILE A 208 10.61 3.70 -12.41
N ASP A 209 11.01 4.33 -11.31
CA ASP A 209 10.26 5.38 -10.64
C ASP A 209 10.89 6.75 -10.94
N ALA A 210 10.12 7.63 -11.57
CA ALA A 210 10.57 8.96 -11.93
C ALA A 210 10.16 10.03 -10.89
N HIS A 211 9.35 9.65 -9.87
CA HIS A 211 8.91 10.54 -8.78
C HIS A 211 8.33 11.89 -9.26
N GLY A 212 7.72 11.92 -10.45
CA GLY A 212 7.13 13.13 -11.03
C GLY A 212 8.12 14.23 -11.42
N ARG A 213 9.42 13.94 -11.50
CA ARG A 213 10.47 14.95 -11.73
C ARG A 213 10.65 15.37 -13.19
N LEU A 214 10.07 14.64 -14.14
CA LEU A 214 10.24 14.94 -15.56
C LEU A 214 9.21 15.97 -16.03
N THR A 215 9.64 16.90 -16.88
CA THR A 215 8.68 17.68 -17.66
C THR A 215 7.97 16.76 -18.64
N THR A 216 6.79 17.15 -19.13
CA THR A 216 6.03 16.34 -20.09
C THR A 216 6.84 15.93 -21.30
N THR A 217 7.67 16.84 -21.83
CA THR A 217 8.55 16.53 -22.98
C THR A 217 9.62 15.51 -22.61
N MET A 218 10.27 15.68 -21.46
CA MET A 218 11.27 14.72 -20.97
C MET A 218 10.66 13.34 -20.72
N ALA A 219 9.47 13.29 -20.14
CA ALA A 219 8.74 12.04 -19.92
C ALA A 219 8.41 11.33 -21.24
N ILE A 220 8.00 12.07 -22.28
CA ILE A 220 7.77 11.52 -23.63
C ILE A 220 9.08 10.96 -24.20
N ASP A 221 10.16 11.74 -24.17
CA ASP A 221 11.46 11.33 -24.70
C ASP A 221 11.99 10.10 -23.96
N PHE A 222 11.90 10.08 -22.62
CA PHE A 222 12.31 8.95 -21.80
C PHE A 222 11.49 7.71 -22.10
N CYS A 223 10.17 7.77 -21.94
CA CYS A 223 9.29 6.63 -22.08
C CYS A 223 9.31 6.03 -23.50
N THR A 224 9.50 6.85 -24.54
CA THR A 224 9.67 6.34 -25.90
C THR A 224 11.03 5.70 -26.13
N SER A 225 12.09 6.25 -25.54
CA SER A 225 13.46 5.73 -25.67
C SER A 225 13.67 4.39 -24.96
N VAL A 226 12.91 4.11 -23.90
CA VAL A 226 13.01 2.84 -23.15
C VAL A 226 12.10 1.73 -23.68
N GLU A 227 11.25 1.99 -24.67
CA GLU A 227 10.36 0.95 -25.26
C GLU A 227 11.09 -0.34 -25.67
N PRO A 228 12.31 -0.28 -26.27
CA PRO A 228 13.06 -1.49 -26.63
C PRO A 228 13.43 -2.38 -25.44
N PHE A 229 13.55 -1.81 -24.24
CA PHE A 229 13.99 -2.53 -23.04
C PHE A 229 12.84 -3.22 -22.29
N LYS A 230 11.58 -3.06 -22.72
CA LYS A 230 10.42 -3.79 -22.19
C LYS A 230 10.32 -3.70 -20.67
N LEU A 231 10.25 -2.49 -20.14
CA LEU A 231 10.01 -2.25 -18.72
C LEU A 231 8.63 -2.78 -18.32
N MET A 232 8.49 -3.24 -17.08
CA MET A 232 7.17 -3.58 -16.53
C MET A 232 6.31 -2.33 -16.43
N PHE A 233 6.89 -1.23 -15.91
CA PHE A 233 6.28 0.09 -15.92
C PHE A 233 7.31 1.21 -15.68
N VAL A 234 6.92 2.43 -16.05
CA VAL A 234 7.49 3.67 -15.55
C VAL A 234 6.48 4.29 -14.60
N GLU A 235 6.88 4.46 -13.34
CA GLU A 235 6.11 5.02 -12.25
C GLU A 235 6.27 6.53 -12.21
N GLU A 236 5.19 7.25 -11.92
CA GLU A 236 5.13 8.71 -11.80
C GLU A 236 5.96 9.47 -12.84
N PRO A 237 5.76 9.22 -14.15
CA PRO A 237 6.56 9.90 -15.18
C PRO A 237 6.32 11.41 -15.24
N THR A 238 5.18 11.89 -14.76
CA THR A 238 4.79 13.31 -14.67
C THR A 238 4.18 13.60 -13.30
N GLN A 239 4.09 14.89 -12.95
CA GLN A 239 3.32 15.32 -11.76
C GLN A 239 1.84 14.99 -11.91
N LEU A 240 1.13 14.83 -10.78
CA LEU A 240 -0.29 14.44 -10.75
C LEU A 240 -1.26 15.62 -10.64
N GLU A 241 -0.74 16.83 -10.51
CA GLU A 241 -1.54 18.05 -10.46
C GLU A 241 -2.30 18.31 -11.77
N ASP A 242 -1.78 17.83 -12.91
CA ASP A 242 -2.46 17.84 -14.20
C ASP A 242 -2.41 16.48 -14.91
N LEU A 243 -3.50 15.73 -14.83
CA LEU A 243 -3.67 14.49 -15.58
C LEU A 243 -3.68 14.68 -17.11
N GLY A 244 -3.73 15.92 -17.60
CA GLY A 244 -3.59 16.25 -19.02
C GLY A 244 -2.19 15.93 -19.54
N GLU A 245 -1.15 16.13 -18.74
CA GLU A 245 0.23 15.76 -19.08
C GLU A 245 0.38 14.26 -19.24
N LEU A 246 -0.15 13.50 -18.27
CA LEU A 246 -0.14 12.03 -18.34
C LEU A 246 -0.96 11.52 -19.54
N ALA A 247 -2.08 12.17 -19.87
CA ALA A 247 -2.88 11.84 -21.04
C ALA A 247 -2.14 12.10 -22.36
N LEU A 248 -1.35 13.17 -22.44
CA LEU A 248 -0.51 13.44 -23.57
C LEU A 248 0.61 12.41 -23.72
N LEU A 249 1.29 12.08 -22.62
CA LEU A 249 2.31 11.04 -22.58
C LEU A 249 1.75 9.69 -23.04
N ARG A 250 0.59 9.28 -22.52
CA ARG A 250 -0.07 8.02 -22.88
C ARG A 250 -0.31 7.86 -24.38
N GLN A 251 -0.56 8.94 -25.10
CA GLN A 251 -0.75 8.93 -26.55
C GLN A 251 0.56 8.77 -27.35
N LYS A 252 1.71 8.96 -26.71
CA LYS A 252 3.02 9.02 -27.38
C LYS A 252 3.86 7.78 -27.14
N THR A 253 3.63 7.03 -26.07
CA THR A 253 4.46 5.86 -25.73
C THR A 253 3.65 4.59 -25.61
N LYS A 254 4.34 3.45 -25.87
CA LYS A 254 3.84 2.10 -25.60
C LYS A 254 4.39 1.52 -24.30
N THR A 255 5.32 2.21 -23.65
CA THR A 255 5.85 1.81 -22.34
C THR A 255 4.70 1.81 -21.34
N PRO A 256 4.50 0.73 -20.57
CA PRO A 256 3.49 0.70 -19.53
C PRO A 256 3.76 1.78 -18.49
N LEU A 257 2.69 2.45 -18.04
CA LEU A 257 2.74 3.56 -17.07
C LEU A 257 2.09 3.13 -15.77
N ALA A 258 2.63 3.61 -14.65
CA ALA A 258 2.10 3.40 -13.32
C ALA A 258 2.05 4.72 -12.55
N THR A 259 1.08 4.87 -11.65
CA THR A 259 1.03 5.96 -10.66
C THR A 259 -0.04 5.69 -9.62
N GLY A 260 0.01 6.44 -8.51
CA GLY A 260 -1.08 6.40 -7.54
C GLY A 260 -0.67 6.59 -6.08
N GLU A 261 0.60 6.58 -5.71
CA GLU A 261 1.04 6.75 -4.33
C GLU A 261 0.62 8.08 -3.72
N ARG A 262 0.53 9.13 -4.53
CA ARG A 262 0.10 10.48 -4.15
C ARG A 262 -1.37 10.77 -4.46
N LEU A 263 -2.17 9.73 -4.79
CA LEU A 263 -3.61 9.80 -4.96
C LEU A 263 -4.35 9.24 -3.75
N PHE A 264 -5.40 9.93 -3.35
CA PHE A 264 -6.13 9.62 -2.13
C PHE A 264 -7.56 9.22 -2.44
N THR A 265 -8.03 8.15 -1.79
CA THR A 265 -9.36 7.56 -1.93
C THR A 265 -9.68 7.14 -3.37
N LYS A 266 -10.72 6.32 -3.55
CA LYS A 266 -11.22 5.94 -4.88
C LYS A 266 -11.55 7.12 -5.81
N TYR A 267 -11.81 8.30 -5.25
CA TYR A 267 -12.14 9.49 -6.06
C TYR A 267 -10.92 9.99 -6.84
N GLY A 268 -9.71 9.90 -6.26
CA GLY A 268 -8.47 10.26 -6.95
C GLY A 268 -8.14 9.33 -8.13
N PHE A 269 -8.57 8.08 -8.06
CA PHE A 269 -8.32 7.07 -9.11
C PHE A 269 -9.40 7.04 -10.19
N ALA A 270 -10.54 7.72 -10.00
CA ALA A 270 -11.67 7.59 -10.90
C ALA A 270 -11.36 8.08 -12.33
N ASP A 271 -10.79 9.26 -12.46
CA ASP A 271 -10.45 9.84 -13.77
C ASP A 271 -9.26 9.11 -14.41
N LEU A 272 -8.25 8.76 -13.61
CA LEU A 272 -7.08 7.99 -14.03
C LEU A 272 -7.49 6.67 -14.71
N CYS A 273 -8.36 5.90 -14.09
CA CYS A 273 -8.81 4.61 -14.62
C CYS A 273 -9.78 4.76 -15.80
N SER A 274 -10.79 5.63 -15.68
CA SER A 274 -11.83 5.77 -16.71
C SER A 274 -11.28 6.28 -18.06
N ARG A 275 -10.17 7.01 -18.03
CA ARG A 275 -9.47 7.50 -19.22
C ARG A 275 -8.34 6.58 -19.68
N HIS A 276 -8.10 5.44 -19.01
CA HIS A 276 -7.00 4.50 -19.30
C HIS A 276 -5.63 5.18 -19.39
N LEU A 277 -5.33 6.05 -18.41
CA LEU A 277 -4.08 6.81 -18.43
C LEU A 277 -2.86 5.98 -18.02
N VAL A 278 -3.08 4.88 -17.29
CA VAL A 278 -2.04 3.98 -16.80
C VAL A 278 -2.41 2.52 -17.02
N ASP A 279 -1.40 1.66 -16.94
CA ASP A 279 -1.53 0.20 -16.98
C ASP A 279 -1.55 -0.40 -15.56
N TYR A 280 -0.96 0.32 -14.59
CA TYR A 280 -0.92 -0.06 -13.18
C TYR A 280 -1.36 1.12 -12.30
N VAL A 281 -2.20 0.83 -11.32
CA VAL A 281 -2.50 1.76 -10.22
C VAL A 281 -1.72 1.35 -8.98
N GLN A 282 -1.16 2.33 -8.27
CA GLN A 282 -0.27 2.13 -7.14
C GLN A 282 -0.80 2.84 -5.87
N PRO A 283 -2.03 2.52 -5.42
CA PRO A 283 -2.51 3.09 -4.17
C PRO A 283 -1.67 2.60 -2.99
N ASP A 284 -1.37 3.50 -2.08
CA ASP A 284 -0.72 3.18 -0.82
C ASP A 284 -1.75 2.96 0.29
N VAL A 285 -1.67 1.84 1.01
CA VAL A 285 -2.64 1.49 2.06
C VAL A 285 -2.62 2.48 3.22
N CYS A 286 -1.46 3.09 3.51
CA CYS A 286 -1.31 4.10 4.54
C CYS A 286 -1.81 5.48 4.13
N HIS A 287 -2.04 5.73 2.83
CA HIS A 287 -2.39 7.04 2.29
C HIS A 287 -3.74 7.10 1.63
N ALA A 288 -4.13 6.04 0.92
CA ALA A 288 -5.33 6.06 0.08
C ALA A 288 -6.65 5.85 0.85
N GLY A 289 -6.60 5.61 2.15
CA GLY A 289 -7.80 5.46 2.98
C GLY A 289 -7.96 4.08 3.65
N GLY A 290 -6.88 3.25 3.66
CA GLY A 290 -6.85 1.95 4.32
C GLY A 290 -7.26 0.78 3.42
N ILE A 291 -7.46 -0.37 4.05
CA ILE A 291 -7.68 -1.68 3.41
C ILE A 291 -8.92 -1.69 2.51
N LEU A 292 -10.05 -1.21 3.03
CA LEU A 292 -11.31 -1.24 2.30
C LEU A 292 -11.30 -0.29 1.09
N GLU A 293 -10.67 0.87 1.24
CA GLU A 293 -10.58 1.83 0.14
C GLU A 293 -9.65 1.30 -0.97
N LEU A 294 -8.51 0.66 -0.62
CA LEU A 294 -7.67 -0.04 -1.60
C LEU A 294 -8.46 -1.15 -2.32
N LYS A 295 -9.26 -1.92 -1.59
CA LYS A 295 -10.11 -2.96 -2.20
C LYS A 295 -11.09 -2.36 -3.21
N LYS A 296 -11.68 -1.19 -2.90
CA LYS A 296 -12.58 -0.46 -3.82
C LYS A 296 -11.83 0.07 -5.04
N ILE A 297 -10.63 0.62 -4.85
CA ILE A 297 -9.76 1.10 -5.94
C ILE A 297 -9.40 -0.06 -6.86
N GLY A 298 -9.00 -1.21 -6.30
CA GLY A 298 -8.70 -2.42 -7.06
C GLY A 298 -9.87 -2.91 -7.90
N ALA A 299 -11.06 -3.00 -7.33
CA ALA A 299 -12.28 -3.40 -8.05
C ALA A 299 -12.68 -2.40 -9.14
N PHE A 300 -12.45 -1.10 -8.91
CA PHE A 300 -12.68 -0.07 -9.92
C PHE A 300 -11.67 -0.18 -11.08
N ALA A 301 -10.38 -0.32 -10.77
CA ALA A 301 -9.33 -0.53 -11.77
C ALA A 301 -9.54 -1.80 -12.59
N GLU A 302 -9.98 -2.91 -11.96
CA GLU A 302 -10.30 -4.17 -12.64
C GLU A 302 -11.35 -4.00 -13.73
N THR A 303 -12.35 -3.13 -13.51
CA THR A 303 -13.41 -2.80 -14.48
C THR A 303 -12.81 -2.27 -15.79
N TYR A 304 -11.69 -1.56 -15.70
CA TYR A 304 -10.96 -0.99 -16.84
C TYR A 304 -9.75 -1.84 -17.26
N ARG A 305 -9.59 -3.05 -16.72
CA ARG A 305 -8.46 -3.97 -16.99
C ARG A 305 -7.09 -3.38 -16.63
N ILE A 306 -7.07 -2.51 -15.63
CA ILE A 306 -5.86 -1.93 -15.06
C ILE A 306 -5.45 -2.80 -13.87
N ALA A 307 -4.15 -3.12 -13.79
CA ALA A 307 -3.61 -3.93 -12.70
C ALA A 307 -3.32 -3.07 -11.46
N MET A 308 -3.25 -3.71 -10.29
CA MET A 308 -2.75 -3.10 -9.06
C MET A 308 -1.31 -3.52 -8.79
N ALA A 309 -0.47 -2.56 -8.39
CA ALA A 309 0.88 -2.75 -7.88
C ALA A 309 1.07 -1.79 -6.69
N PRO A 310 0.50 -2.06 -5.51
CA PRO A 310 0.44 -1.09 -4.42
C PRO A 310 1.82 -0.59 -3.98
N HIS A 311 1.95 0.73 -3.82
CA HIS A 311 3.11 1.39 -3.24
C HIS A 311 3.23 1.04 -1.76
N ASN A 312 4.43 0.76 -1.27
CA ASN A 312 4.64 0.33 0.12
C ASN A 312 6.10 0.48 0.59
N PRO A 313 6.58 1.69 0.86
CA PRO A 313 7.91 1.96 1.41
C PRO A 313 7.94 2.00 2.95
N GLN A 314 6.80 1.74 3.61
CA GLN A 314 6.64 1.89 5.06
C GLN A 314 7.00 0.60 5.81
N SER A 315 6.42 0.42 7.01
CA SER A 315 6.76 -0.69 7.89
C SER A 315 6.07 -2.01 7.52
N GLN A 316 6.35 -3.05 8.32
CA GLN A 316 5.67 -4.34 8.18
C GLN A 316 4.15 -4.27 8.46
N VAL A 317 3.66 -3.24 9.16
CA VAL A 317 2.21 -3.04 9.35
C VAL A 317 1.56 -2.68 8.02
N SER A 318 2.14 -1.73 7.28
CA SER A 318 1.71 -1.38 5.93
C SER A 318 1.81 -2.57 4.97
N THR A 319 2.94 -3.29 4.99
CA THR A 319 3.13 -4.46 4.13
C THR A 319 2.09 -5.54 4.43
N MET A 320 1.81 -5.86 5.70
CA MET A 320 0.79 -6.84 6.05
C MET A 320 -0.61 -6.40 5.61
N ALA A 321 -0.95 -5.11 5.77
CA ALA A 321 -2.22 -4.58 5.29
C ALA A 321 -2.36 -4.70 3.77
N SER A 322 -1.31 -4.37 3.02
CA SER A 322 -1.27 -4.52 1.56
C SER A 322 -1.39 -5.99 1.13
N LEU A 323 -0.68 -6.92 1.80
CA LEU A 323 -0.76 -8.35 1.50
C LEU A 323 -2.18 -8.90 1.71
N HIS A 324 -2.95 -8.41 2.70
CA HIS A 324 -4.35 -8.79 2.85
C HIS A 324 -5.22 -8.31 1.68
N VAL A 325 -4.98 -7.12 1.18
CA VAL A 325 -5.69 -6.59 0.00
C VAL A 325 -5.32 -7.39 -1.25
N ASP A 326 -4.02 -7.61 -1.47
CA ASP A 326 -3.51 -8.36 -2.63
C ASP A 326 -4.01 -9.80 -2.66
N ALA A 327 -4.05 -10.46 -1.51
CA ALA A 327 -4.58 -11.81 -1.38
C ALA A 327 -6.01 -11.92 -1.90
N ALA A 328 -6.84 -10.90 -1.68
CA ALA A 328 -8.26 -10.90 -2.01
C ALA A 328 -8.61 -10.15 -3.31
N THR A 329 -7.64 -9.55 -4.02
CA THR A 329 -7.89 -8.68 -5.17
C THR A 329 -7.41 -9.33 -6.47
N PRO A 330 -8.30 -9.73 -7.40
CA PRO A 330 -7.93 -10.53 -8.58
C PRO A 330 -6.91 -9.87 -9.50
N ASN A 331 -6.99 -8.56 -9.70
CA ASN A 331 -6.10 -7.78 -10.57
C ASN A 331 -4.83 -7.25 -9.87
N SER A 332 -4.51 -7.68 -8.65
CA SER A 332 -3.21 -7.38 -8.04
C SER A 332 -2.11 -8.15 -8.77
N ALA A 333 -1.14 -7.44 -9.32
CA ALA A 333 -0.08 -8.01 -10.15
C ALA A 333 1.19 -8.30 -9.35
N ILE A 334 1.59 -7.36 -8.49
CA ILE A 334 2.84 -7.41 -7.74
C ILE A 334 2.77 -6.43 -6.57
N GLN A 335 3.47 -6.72 -5.48
CA GLN A 335 3.55 -5.88 -4.28
C GLN A 335 4.96 -5.38 -4.06
N GLU A 336 5.08 -4.10 -3.76
CA GLU A 336 6.32 -3.49 -3.29
C GLU A 336 6.72 -3.98 -1.91
N SER A 337 8.02 -4.10 -1.66
CA SER A 337 8.56 -4.46 -0.36
C SER A 337 9.87 -3.74 -0.07
N THR A 338 9.94 -3.14 1.12
CA THR A 338 11.14 -2.54 1.72
C THR A 338 11.53 -3.32 2.98
N ILE A 339 11.80 -4.62 2.85
CA ILE A 339 12.17 -5.43 4.01
C ILE A 339 13.60 -5.09 4.44
N SER A 340 13.72 -4.55 5.65
CA SER A 340 15.02 -4.31 6.29
C SER A 340 15.51 -5.56 7.02
N ASN A 341 16.80 -5.87 6.88
CA ASN A 341 17.47 -6.93 7.62
C ASN A 341 17.99 -6.46 9.00
N GLN A 342 17.66 -5.28 9.46
CA GLN A 342 18.08 -4.80 10.77
C GLN A 342 17.30 -5.52 11.88
N GLN A 343 18.02 -6.16 12.80
CA GLN A 343 17.44 -6.98 13.86
C GLN A 343 16.40 -6.23 14.71
N TRP A 344 16.67 -4.98 15.09
CA TRP A 344 15.73 -4.21 15.90
C TRP A 344 14.40 -3.92 15.20
N MET A 345 14.40 -3.80 13.85
CA MET A 345 13.17 -3.63 13.08
C MET A 345 12.34 -4.93 13.08
N THR A 346 13.01 -6.08 13.11
CA THR A 346 12.34 -7.37 13.30
C THR A 346 11.77 -7.48 14.72
N ASP A 347 12.55 -7.09 15.74
CA ASP A 347 12.13 -7.12 17.15
C ASP A 347 11.00 -6.15 17.45
N LEU A 348 10.85 -5.07 16.66
CA LEU A 348 9.75 -4.11 16.76
C LEU A 348 8.39 -4.76 16.49
N PHE A 349 8.36 -5.83 15.69
CA PHE A 349 7.12 -6.50 15.28
C PHE A 349 7.07 -7.93 15.86
N ASN A 350 6.48 -8.11 17.03
CA ASN A 350 6.38 -9.39 17.72
C ASN A 350 5.80 -10.51 16.82
N GLY A 351 6.68 -11.32 16.22
CA GLY A 351 6.29 -12.58 15.60
C GLY A 351 5.78 -12.50 14.17
N SER A 352 6.01 -11.42 13.44
CA SER A 352 5.69 -11.34 12.01
C SER A 352 6.89 -10.81 11.23
N VAL A 353 7.79 -11.68 10.87
CA VAL A 353 8.69 -11.41 9.77
C VAL A 353 7.98 -11.87 8.50
N ILE A 354 7.77 -10.95 7.56
CA ILE A 354 7.27 -11.31 6.23
C ILE A 354 8.42 -12.04 5.54
N GLU A 355 8.24 -13.33 5.28
CA GLU A 355 9.23 -14.13 4.59
C GLU A 355 8.97 -14.10 3.08
N ILE A 356 9.93 -13.61 2.31
CA ILE A 356 9.90 -13.65 0.85
C ILE A 356 10.81 -14.78 0.39
N LYS A 357 10.23 -15.74 -0.33
CA LYS A 357 10.93 -16.87 -0.93
C LYS A 357 10.76 -16.88 -2.44
N GLY A 358 11.86 -16.85 -3.18
CA GLY A 358 11.83 -16.86 -4.63
C GLY A 358 10.98 -15.72 -5.21
N GLY A 359 11.05 -14.53 -4.62
CA GLY A 359 10.28 -13.35 -5.04
C GLY A 359 8.78 -13.39 -4.69
N TYR A 360 8.34 -14.27 -3.78
CA TYR A 360 6.94 -14.40 -3.36
C TYR A 360 6.80 -14.39 -1.84
N ALA A 361 5.80 -13.66 -1.35
CA ALA A 361 5.33 -13.75 0.03
C ALA A 361 4.18 -14.76 0.16
N ALA A 362 4.15 -15.47 1.30
CA ALA A 362 3.02 -16.30 1.66
C ALA A 362 1.81 -15.45 2.05
N LEU A 363 0.60 -16.02 1.95
CA LEU A 363 -0.60 -15.34 2.44
C LEU A 363 -0.55 -15.20 3.97
N PRO A 364 -1.04 -14.06 4.54
CA PRO A 364 -1.18 -13.91 5.98
C PRO A 364 -2.01 -15.03 6.59
N SER A 365 -1.54 -15.61 7.68
CA SER A 365 -2.18 -16.80 8.30
C SER A 365 -2.74 -16.56 9.70
N LYS A 366 -2.29 -15.51 10.39
CA LYS A 366 -2.75 -15.17 11.74
C LYS A 366 -4.04 -14.34 11.71
N PRO A 367 -4.88 -14.41 12.77
CA PRO A 367 -6.05 -13.55 12.91
C PRO A 367 -5.70 -12.06 12.86
N GLY A 368 -6.65 -11.25 12.37
CA GLY A 368 -6.46 -9.82 12.19
C GLY A 368 -5.43 -9.50 11.15
N LEU A 369 -4.64 -8.47 11.41
CA LEU A 369 -3.51 -8.04 10.58
C LEU A 369 -2.34 -9.05 10.66
N GLY A 370 -2.26 -9.80 11.77
CA GLY A 370 -1.23 -10.81 11.98
C GLY A 370 0.11 -10.24 12.44
N VAL A 371 0.20 -8.97 12.75
CA VAL A 371 1.39 -8.29 13.27
C VAL A 371 1.04 -7.48 14.52
N THR A 372 1.97 -7.39 15.46
CA THR A 372 1.83 -6.58 16.67
C THR A 372 3.06 -5.71 16.88
N LEU A 373 2.91 -4.58 17.57
CA LEU A 373 3.98 -3.65 17.84
C LEU A 373 4.54 -3.87 19.26
N ASN A 374 5.85 -4.05 19.36
CA ASN A 374 6.59 -4.07 20.62
C ASN A 374 6.89 -2.63 21.09
N GLU A 375 6.11 -2.15 22.04
CA GLU A 375 6.23 -0.77 22.53
C GLU A 375 7.53 -0.51 23.30
N GLU A 376 8.14 -1.54 23.90
CA GLU A 376 9.45 -1.41 24.57
C GLU A 376 10.58 -1.17 23.57
N VAL A 377 10.52 -1.81 22.42
CA VAL A 377 11.46 -1.57 21.30
C VAL A 377 11.16 -0.20 20.68
N ALA A 378 9.89 0.10 20.42
CA ALA A 378 9.48 1.39 19.88
C ALA A 378 9.99 2.58 20.73
N ALA A 379 9.92 2.47 22.06
CA ALA A 379 10.38 3.50 22.99
C ALA A 379 11.90 3.75 22.91
N LYS A 380 12.69 2.82 22.40
CA LYS A 380 14.14 2.99 22.19
C LYS A 380 14.47 3.76 20.91
N HIS A 381 13.48 3.92 20.02
CA HIS A 381 13.61 4.63 18.74
C HIS A 381 12.57 5.78 18.64
N PRO A 382 12.65 6.78 19.56
CA PRO A 382 11.67 7.86 19.58
C PRO A 382 11.75 8.71 18.32
N TYR A 383 10.64 9.41 18.03
CA TYR A 383 10.57 10.38 16.95
C TYR A 383 11.80 11.30 16.90
N LYS A 384 12.35 11.47 15.70
CA LYS A 384 13.37 12.47 15.40
C LYS A 384 12.94 13.22 14.14
N PRO A 385 12.94 14.56 14.14
CA PRO A 385 12.67 15.30 12.91
C PRO A 385 13.62 14.84 11.80
N VAL A 386 13.06 14.45 10.66
CA VAL A 386 13.83 14.13 9.46
C VAL A 386 13.76 15.35 8.56
N ASN A 387 14.87 16.07 8.47
CA ASN A 387 15.02 17.18 7.54
C ASN A 387 15.66 16.64 6.28
N ARG A 388 14.84 16.34 5.27
CA ARG A 388 15.37 16.11 3.92
C ARG A 388 15.85 17.46 3.37
N SER A 389 17.08 17.50 2.88
CA SER A 389 17.59 18.69 2.16
C SER A 389 16.76 18.87 0.89
N HIS A 390 16.46 20.11 0.56
CA HIS A 390 15.88 20.39 -0.76
C HIS A 390 16.81 19.91 -1.86
N TYR A 391 16.23 19.43 -2.93
CA TYR A 391 16.95 19.19 -4.16
C TYR A 391 17.34 20.57 -4.74
N VAL A 392 18.63 20.83 -4.86
CA VAL A 392 19.13 22.11 -5.35
C VAL A 392 19.82 21.85 -6.68
N LEU A 393 19.34 22.50 -7.73
CA LEU A 393 19.93 22.43 -9.05
C LEU A 393 21.29 23.14 -9.08
N GLU A 394 22.06 22.95 -10.17
CA GLU A 394 23.39 23.51 -10.34
C GLU A 394 23.43 25.06 -10.25
N ASP A 395 22.33 25.74 -10.60
CA ASP A 395 22.16 27.20 -10.50
C ASP A 395 21.67 27.68 -9.11
N GLY A 396 21.45 26.78 -8.15
CA GLY A 396 20.95 27.10 -6.81
C GLY A 396 19.43 27.18 -6.69
N SER A 397 18.67 26.91 -7.75
CA SER A 397 17.21 26.83 -7.68
C SER A 397 16.75 25.52 -7.02
N ILE A 398 15.57 25.55 -6.39
CA ILE A 398 14.96 24.38 -5.76
C ILE A 398 14.18 23.60 -6.81
N ALA A 399 14.48 22.30 -6.91
CA ALA A 399 13.73 21.36 -7.72
C ALA A 399 12.84 20.46 -6.86
N ASP A 400 11.94 19.73 -7.50
CA ASP A 400 11.14 18.71 -6.84
C ASP A 400 12.04 17.62 -6.24
N HIS A 401 11.66 17.17 -5.04
CA HIS A 401 12.38 16.15 -4.30
C HIS A 401 11.68 14.78 -4.49
N GLU A 402 12.44 13.69 -4.29
CA GLU A 402 11.89 12.35 -4.08
C GLU A 402 10.87 12.29 -2.96
#